data_af39d607a9f767abea38ead030aa6ebc
#
_entry.id   af39d607a9f767abea38ead030aa6ebc
#
_cell.length_a   1.000
_cell.length_b   1.000
_cell.length_c   1.000
_cell.angle_alpha   90.00
_cell.angle_beta   90.00
_cell.angle_gamma   90.00
#
_symmetry.space_group_name_H-M   'P 1'
#
loop_
_entity.id
_entity.type
_entity.pdbx_description
1 polymer ?
#
loop_
_entity_poly.entity_id
_entity_poly.type
_entity_poly.pdbx_seq_one_letter_code
_entity_poly.pdbx_strand_id
1 'polypeptide(L)'
;VFDPWYPLGTGNMLQVLHMGLHVCQMMGYQQIDSGLNLITYNSARTFGLSDYGIETGNPANLVILPAESGFEAVRCQVPVRWSIRQGRVIAATQLAQTWVQMDSGGEEVCFTKNSPFTERKGA
;
A
#
# COMPACT_ATOMS: atom_id res chain seq x y z
N VAL A 1 11.12 -1.13 12.88
CA VAL A 1 12.57 -0.94 13.05
C VAL A 1 12.77 0.33 13.85
N PHE A 2 13.37 0.21 15.02
CA PHE A 2 13.75 1.38 15.81
C PHE A 2 14.99 2.01 15.16
N ASP A 3 14.80 3.19 14.56
CA ASP A 3 15.91 4.04 14.16
C ASP A 3 16.17 5.03 15.30
N PRO A 4 17.39 5.09 15.85
CA PRO A 4 17.70 6.01 16.95
C PRO A 4 17.55 7.50 16.58
N TRP A 5 17.59 7.83 15.30
CA TRP A 5 17.40 9.19 14.80
C TRP A 5 15.94 9.53 14.50
N TYR A 6 15.13 8.53 14.15
CA TYR A 6 13.72 8.68 13.86
C TYR A 6 12.93 7.49 14.43
N PRO A 7 12.55 7.55 15.71
CA PRO A 7 11.93 6.43 16.41
C PRO A 7 10.47 6.18 16.04
N LEU A 8 9.87 7.06 15.23
CA LEU A 8 8.48 6.96 14.80
C LEU A 8 8.38 6.21 13.48
N GLY A 9 7.39 5.35 13.37
CA GLY A 9 7.09 4.63 12.15
C GLY A 9 7.15 3.11 12.31
N THR A 10 6.52 2.43 11.35
CA THR A 10 6.36 0.97 11.33
C THR A 10 7.35 0.27 10.40
N GLY A 11 8.19 1.01 9.68
CA GLY A 11 9.01 0.50 8.57
C GLY A 11 8.22 0.29 7.27
N ASN A 12 6.96 0.73 7.22
CA ASN A 12 6.16 0.67 6.00
C ASN A 12 6.47 1.87 5.10
N MET A 13 6.95 1.60 3.89
CA MET A 13 7.31 2.66 2.93
C MET A 13 6.11 3.47 2.44
N LEU A 14 4.88 2.93 2.50
CA LEU A 14 3.68 3.72 2.22
C LEU A 14 3.49 4.86 3.22
N GLN A 15 3.83 4.65 4.49
CA GLN A 15 3.81 5.70 5.51
C GLN A 15 4.82 6.81 5.18
N VAL A 16 6.03 6.43 4.77
CA VAL A 16 7.07 7.37 4.36
C VAL A 16 6.63 8.18 3.14
N LEU A 17 6.06 7.50 2.14
CA LEU A 17 5.51 8.15 0.95
C LEU A 17 4.39 9.12 1.31
N HIS A 18 3.42 8.68 2.11
CA HIS A 18 2.29 9.51 2.55
C HIS A 18 2.78 10.80 3.23
N MET A 19 3.75 10.69 4.14
CA MET A 19 4.37 11.84 4.79
C MET A 19 5.09 12.75 3.77
N GLY A 20 5.86 12.17 2.87
CA GLY A 20 6.59 12.89 1.83
C GLY A 20 5.66 13.68 0.90
N LEU A 21 4.56 13.08 0.47
CA LEU A 21 3.55 13.77 -0.36
C LEU A 21 2.97 15.00 0.33
N HIS A 22 2.68 14.92 1.62
CA HIS A 22 2.20 16.06 2.41
C HIS A 22 3.25 17.16 2.55
N VAL A 23 4.46 16.80 2.96
CA VAL A 23 5.56 17.77 3.17
C VAL A 23 5.93 18.47 1.85
N CYS A 24 5.95 17.73 0.74
CA CYS A 24 6.26 18.27 -0.58
C CYS A 24 5.06 18.88 -1.30
N GLN A 25 3.88 18.92 -0.66
CA GLN A 25 2.62 19.43 -1.24
C GLN A 25 2.23 18.76 -2.57
N MET A 26 2.55 17.48 -2.73
CA MET A 26 2.24 16.69 -3.92
C MET A 26 0.87 16.00 -3.76
N MET A 27 -0.19 16.81 -3.67
CA MET A 27 -1.54 16.34 -3.30
C MET A 27 -2.49 16.16 -4.49
N GLY A 28 -2.03 16.38 -5.71
CA GLY A 28 -2.83 16.11 -6.92
C GLY A 28 -3.00 14.60 -7.14
N TYR A 29 -4.16 14.18 -7.66
CA TYR A 29 -4.44 12.74 -7.91
C TYR A 29 -3.34 12.03 -8.69
N GLN A 30 -2.86 12.65 -9.78
CA GLN A 30 -1.77 12.11 -10.59
C GLN A 30 -0.44 12.08 -9.83
N GLN A 31 -0.19 13.06 -8.96
CA GLN A 31 1.02 13.12 -8.14
C GLN A 31 1.02 12.04 -7.07
N ILE A 32 -0.14 11.77 -6.46
CA ILE A 32 -0.27 10.70 -5.47
C ILE A 32 -0.06 9.33 -6.12
N ASP A 33 -0.69 9.10 -7.27
CA ASP A 33 -0.57 7.83 -7.99
C ASP A 33 0.87 7.58 -8.49
N SER A 34 1.48 8.60 -9.11
CA SER A 34 2.88 8.54 -9.54
C SER A 34 3.88 8.53 -8.38
N GLY A 35 3.47 8.96 -7.21
CA GLY A 35 4.28 9.00 -5.99
C GLY A 35 4.82 7.62 -5.59
N LEU A 36 4.12 6.54 -5.93
CA LEU A 36 4.62 5.18 -5.70
C LEU A 36 5.99 4.93 -6.35
N ASN A 37 6.28 5.60 -7.46
CA ASN A 37 7.59 5.48 -8.10
C ASN A 37 8.73 5.97 -7.20
N LEU A 38 8.47 6.88 -6.27
CA LEU A 38 9.48 7.38 -5.34
C LEU A 38 10.00 6.28 -4.42
N ILE A 39 9.13 5.38 -3.98
CA ILE A 39 9.47 4.28 -3.08
C ILE A 39 9.69 2.94 -3.81
N THR A 40 9.61 2.91 -5.13
CA THR A 40 9.81 1.73 -5.97
C THR A 40 10.91 1.97 -7.00
N TYR A 41 10.56 2.27 -8.24
CA TYR A 41 11.52 2.39 -9.35
C TYR A 41 12.60 3.45 -9.15
N ASN A 42 12.26 4.61 -8.57
CA ASN A 42 13.26 5.66 -8.32
C ASN A 42 14.24 5.24 -7.21
N SER A 43 13.72 4.61 -6.15
CA SER A 43 14.56 4.05 -5.09
C SER A 43 15.47 2.94 -5.64
N ALA A 44 14.93 2.03 -6.45
CA ALA A 44 15.71 0.96 -7.08
C ALA A 44 16.84 1.54 -7.94
N ARG A 45 16.56 2.57 -8.72
CA ARG A 45 17.57 3.28 -9.52
C ARG A 45 18.64 3.92 -8.65
N THR A 46 18.25 4.55 -7.55
CA THR A 46 19.18 5.18 -6.60
C THR A 46 20.12 4.14 -5.96
N PHE A 47 19.62 2.94 -5.68
CA PHE A 47 20.42 1.82 -5.16
C PHE A 47 21.16 1.02 -6.23
N GLY A 48 21.04 1.37 -7.51
CA GLY A 48 21.69 0.67 -8.60
C GLY A 48 21.17 -0.76 -8.84
N LEU A 49 19.90 -1.03 -8.50
CA LEU A 49 19.28 -2.33 -8.75
C LEU A 49 18.90 -2.45 -10.21
N SER A 50 19.51 -3.39 -10.93
CA SER A 50 19.28 -3.60 -12.37
C SER A 50 18.15 -4.58 -12.66
N ASP A 51 17.82 -5.44 -11.70
CA ASP A 51 16.85 -6.54 -11.82
C ASP A 51 15.56 -6.25 -11.02
N TYR A 52 15.18 -4.99 -10.96
CA TYR A 52 14.01 -4.51 -10.24
C TYR A 52 12.81 -4.33 -11.18
N GLY A 53 11.63 -4.73 -10.68
CA GLY A 53 10.36 -4.56 -11.39
C GLY A 53 9.67 -5.89 -11.67
N ILE A 54 8.38 -5.81 -12.02
CA ILE A 54 7.54 -6.98 -12.34
C ILE A 54 7.70 -7.26 -13.84
N GLU A 55 8.81 -7.89 -14.19
CA GLU A 55 9.16 -8.24 -15.56
C GLU A 55 9.61 -9.70 -15.64
N THR A 56 9.41 -10.31 -16.81
CA THR A 56 9.87 -11.69 -17.03
C THR A 56 11.39 -11.75 -16.96
N GLY A 57 11.90 -12.65 -16.14
CA GLY A 57 13.33 -12.84 -15.91
C GLY A 57 13.84 -12.19 -14.62
N ASN A 58 13.12 -11.22 -14.06
CA ASN A 58 13.47 -10.62 -12.78
C ASN A 58 13.12 -11.55 -11.60
N PRO A 59 13.87 -11.45 -10.49
CA PRO A 59 13.52 -12.16 -9.26
C PRO A 59 12.15 -11.70 -8.75
N ALA A 60 11.31 -12.62 -8.32
CA ALA A 60 10.01 -12.31 -7.75
C ALA A 60 10.16 -11.73 -6.33
N ASN A 61 10.60 -10.48 -6.26
CA ASN A 61 10.69 -9.66 -5.04
C ASN A 61 9.57 -8.62 -5.08
N LEU A 62 8.46 -8.90 -4.41
CA LEU A 62 7.25 -8.06 -4.48
C LEU A 62 6.50 -8.02 -3.16
N VAL A 63 5.63 -7.04 -3.04
CA VAL A 63 4.64 -6.94 -1.98
C VAL A 63 3.24 -6.98 -2.58
N ILE A 64 2.31 -7.59 -1.87
CA ILE A 64 0.90 -7.58 -2.23
C ILE A 64 0.16 -6.72 -1.23
N LEU A 65 -0.57 -5.74 -1.75
CA LEU A 65 -1.33 -4.77 -0.97
C LEU A 65 -2.83 -5.02 -1.16
N PRO A 66 -3.64 -4.93 -0.10
CA PRO A 66 -5.09 -5.05 -0.17
C PRO A 66 -5.71 -3.71 -0.59
N ALA A 67 -5.47 -3.30 -1.83
CA ALA A 67 -5.96 -2.05 -2.39
C ALA A 67 -6.26 -2.22 -3.88
N GLU A 68 -7.26 -1.51 -4.37
CA GLU A 68 -7.69 -1.57 -5.77
C GLU A 68 -6.77 -0.73 -6.69
N SER A 69 -6.08 0.24 -6.12
CA SER A 69 -5.19 1.15 -6.85
C SER A 69 -4.03 1.63 -6.00
N GLY A 70 -3.01 2.19 -6.64
CA GLY A 70 -1.91 2.86 -5.96
C GLY A 70 -2.38 4.03 -5.10
N PHE A 71 -3.33 4.80 -5.60
CA PHE A 71 -3.95 5.89 -4.85
C PHE A 71 -4.58 5.39 -3.54
N GLU A 72 -5.39 4.33 -3.60
CA GLU A 72 -6.03 3.75 -2.42
C GLU A 72 -5.01 3.17 -1.43
N ALA A 73 -3.97 2.53 -1.94
CA ALA A 73 -2.89 2.01 -1.10
C ALA A 73 -2.23 3.10 -0.26
N VAL A 74 -1.96 4.25 -0.87
CA VAL A 74 -1.34 5.41 -0.19
C VAL A 74 -2.33 6.09 0.73
N ARG A 75 -3.56 6.36 0.25
CA ARG A 75 -4.60 7.04 1.02
C ARG A 75 -4.92 6.33 2.32
N CYS A 76 -5.11 5.02 2.25
CA CYS A 76 -5.48 4.20 3.40
C CYS A 76 -4.27 3.68 4.19
N GLN A 77 -3.03 3.94 3.72
CA GLN A 77 -1.81 3.39 4.32
C GLN A 77 -1.94 1.89 4.60
N VAL A 78 -2.46 1.16 3.61
CA VAL A 78 -2.79 -0.25 3.77
C VAL A 78 -1.59 -1.07 4.24
N PRO A 79 -1.78 -2.03 5.12
CA PRO A 79 -0.70 -2.92 5.53
C PRO A 79 -0.30 -3.84 4.36
N VAL A 80 0.98 -4.20 4.31
CA VAL A 80 1.45 -5.21 3.34
C VAL A 80 0.82 -6.56 3.70
N ARG A 81 0.02 -7.11 2.79
CA ARG A 81 -0.61 -8.41 3.00
C ARG A 81 0.39 -9.55 2.93
N TRP A 82 1.21 -9.55 1.88
CA TRP A 82 2.29 -10.51 1.72
C TRP A 82 3.55 -9.82 1.22
N SER A 83 4.68 -10.17 1.84
CA SER A 83 6.01 -9.88 1.32
C SER A 83 6.57 -11.15 0.71
N ILE A 84 7.02 -11.03 -0.54
CA ILE A 84 7.56 -12.15 -1.32
C ILE A 84 9.00 -11.81 -1.68
N ARG A 85 9.91 -12.75 -1.43
CA ARG A 85 11.31 -12.65 -1.82
C ARG A 85 11.71 -13.93 -2.58
N GLN A 86 12.24 -13.73 -3.78
CA GLN A 86 12.66 -14.84 -4.64
C GLN A 86 11.56 -15.92 -4.81
N GLY A 87 10.31 -15.45 -5.02
CA GLY A 87 9.15 -16.31 -5.19
C GLY A 87 8.61 -16.97 -3.91
N ARG A 88 9.19 -16.68 -2.73
CA ARG A 88 8.73 -17.23 -1.45
C ARG A 88 8.06 -16.17 -0.60
N VAL A 89 6.92 -16.48 -0.02
CA VAL A 89 6.29 -15.63 0.99
C VAL A 89 7.15 -15.66 2.25
N ILE A 90 7.70 -14.51 2.62
CA ILE A 90 8.55 -14.33 3.82
C ILE A 90 7.82 -13.67 4.98
N ALA A 91 6.73 -12.96 4.69
CA ALA A 91 5.87 -12.37 5.71
C ALA A 91 4.43 -12.30 5.19
N ALA A 92 3.48 -12.49 6.10
CA ALA A 92 2.06 -12.35 5.86
C ALA A 92 1.41 -11.60 7.00
N THR A 93 0.52 -10.65 6.68
CA THR A 93 -0.24 -9.88 7.67
C THR A 93 -1.71 -10.24 7.59
N GLN A 94 -2.31 -10.55 8.72
CA GLN A 94 -3.75 -10.69 8.82
C GLN A 94 -4.37 -9.29 8.85
N LEU A 95 -5.30 -9.04 7.94
CA LEU A 95 -5.96 -7.73 7.86
C LEU A 95 -6.89 -7.53 9.05
N ALA A 96 -6.91 -6.30 9.58
CA ALA A 96 -7.87 -5.91 10.60
C ALA A 96 -9.28 -5.87 10.00
N GLN A 97 -10.26 -6.32 10.78
CA GLN A 97 -11.68 -6.16 10.50
C GLN A 97 -12.25 -5.15 11.48
N THR A 98 -13.07 -4.23 10.99
CA THR A 98 -13.71 -3.22 11.82
C THR A 98 -15.23 -3.45 11.79
N TRP A 99 -15.81 -3.55 12.98
CA TRP A 99 -17.24 -3.72 13.16
C TRP A 99 -17.83 -2.51 13.87
N VAL A 100 -18.95 -2.03 13.41
CA VAL A 100 -19.74 -1.01 14.09
C VAL A 100 -21.00 -1.66 14.63
N GLN A 101 -21.22 -1.52 15.94
CA GLN A 101 -22.45 -1.98 16.56
C GLN A 101 -23.50 -0.88 16.45
N MET A 102 -24.59 -1.20 15.77
CA MET A 102 -25.78 -0.34 15.65
C MET A 102 -26.95 -0.99 16.38
N ASP A 103 -28.00 -0.22 16.64
CA ASP A 103 -29.22 -0.73 17.27
C ASP A 103 -29.89 -1.84 16.43
N SER A 104 -29.66 -1.85 15.13
CA SER A 104 -30.15 -2.87 14.18
C SER A 104 -29.26 -4.11 14.08
N GLY A 105 -28.10 -4.14 14.74
CA GLY A 105 -27.10 -5.21 14.67
C GLY A 105 -25.70 -4.69 14.37
N GLY A 106 -24.72 -5.61 14.27
CA GLY A 106 -23.35 -5.27 13.92
C GLY A 106 -23.16 -5.31 12.38
N GLU A 107 -22.53 -4.29 11.83
CA GLU A 107 -22.15 -4.24 10.41
C GLU A 107 -20.64 -4.14 10.25
N GLU A 108 -20.10 -4.85 9.27
CA GLU A 108 -18.70 -4.72 8.88
C GLU A 108 -18.49 -3.40 8.15
N VAL A 109 -17.52 -2.61 8.59
CA VAL A 109 -17.19 -1.33 7.96
C VAL A 109 -16.06 -1.53 6.98
N CYS A 110 -16.35 -1.27 5.71
CA CYS A 110 -15.37 -1.24 4.64
C CYS A 110 -15.02 0.21 4.29
N PHE A 111 -13.76 0.60 4.49
CA PHE A 111 -13.27 1.95 4.18
C PHE A 111 -12.73 2.08 2.75
N THR A 112 -12.78 1.02 1.95
CA THR A 112 -12.45 1.11 0.53
C THR A 112 -13.57 1.79 -0.22
N LYS A 113 -13.20 2.68 -1.14
CA LYS A 113 -14.18 3.33 -2.02
C LYS A 113 -14.78 2.25 -2.92
N ASN A 114 -16.10 2.06 -2.83
CA ASN A 114 -16.79 1.19 -3.76
C ASN A 114 -16.49 1.67 -5.17
N SER A 115 -15.90 0.81 -6.00
CA SER A 115 -15.75 1.10 -7.42
C SER A 115 -17.14 1.39 -8.02
N PRO A 116 -17.31 2.46 -8.81
CA PRO A 116 -18.57 2.71 -9.49
C PRO A 116 -18.98 1.58 -10.46
N PHE A 117 -18.10 0.59 -10.66
CA PHE A 117 -18.30 -0.59 -11.49
C PHE A 117 -18.73 -1.86 -10.73
N THR A 118 -18.89 -1.82 -9.42
CA THR A 118 -19.60 -2.89 -8.72
C THR A 118 -21.09 -2.71 -8.99
N GLU A 119 -21.59 -3.39 -10.03
CA GLU A 119 -23.01 -3.56 -10.29
C GLU A 119 -23.70 -3.94 -8.98
N ARG A 120 -24.67 -3.12 -8.58
CA ARG A 120 -25.66 -3.53 -7.58
C ARG A 120 -26.32 -4.78 -8.14
N LYS A 121 -25.94 -5.95 -7.70
CA LYS A 121 -26.73 -7.16 -7.91
C LYS A 121 -28.07 -6.91 -7.24
N GLY A 122 -29.08 -6.85 -8.08
CA GLY A 122 -30.40 -6.35 -7.84
C GLY A 122 -31.13 -6.96 -6.64
N ALA A 123 -32.07 -6.16 -6.21
CA ALA A 123 -33.21 -6.53 -5.39
C ALA A 123 -34.02 -7.66 -6.02
#